data_3d7d4bc13ef31d31c57f52c9058fdefe
#
_entry.id   3d7d4bc13ef31d31c57f52c9058fdefe
#
_cell.length_a   1.000
_cell.length_b   1.000
_cell.length_c   1.000
_cell.angle_alpha   90.00
_cell.angle_beta   90.00
_cell.angle_gamma   90.00
#
_symmetry.space_group_name_H-M   'P 1'
#
loop_
_entity.id
_entity.type
_entity.pdbx_description
1 polymer ?
#
loop_
_entity_poly.entity_id
_entity_poly.type
_entity_poly.pdbx_seq_one_letter_code
_entity_poly.pdbx_strand_id
1 'polypeptide(L)'
;MAIRGILLIALLVPLSVIAGGSNYGITPGANANFAGKVTEWPVPTPKFARDPAPGPDGNIYITVMHGDKIARFDTQTKTFNEWDLPQGAHPHGLLVDKSGMAWYTGNGNGTIGRLDPATGKVIEYKAPSSGDPHTLVIDDNGIIWFTEQSGNRIGRLDTRSGSISEFKTSGNPYGIALDKAGNVWFCQMGGNQLGKLNPQSGAIKEITLERGSQPRRMALAPDGSLWVTLYGAGKLIRVDTAADKVVKEYALPAGNDGGPYAVTVDSAGMVWVNEINTDTVVRMDPQSGAMRVIPLPSKNVGIRKMIVDAQGKLWYMGSHNGRLGVIE
;
A
#
# COMPACT_ATOMS: atom_id res chain seq x y z
N MET A 1 -4.34 -1.84 67.99
CA MET A 1 -5.23 -1.32 66.93
C MET A 1 -4.35 -1.16 65.68
N ALA A 2 -4.29 -2.19 64.83
CA ALA A 2 -3.38 -2.26 63.67
C ALA A 2 -4.20 -2.01 62.40
N ILE A 3 -3.90 -0.95 61.70
CA ILE A 3 -4.53 -0.56 60.44
C ILE A 3 -3.80 -1.35 59.32
N ARG A 4 -4.50 -2.27 58.69
CA ARG A 4 -4.03 -2.98 57.50
C ARG A 4 -4.27 -2.09 56.27
N GLY A 5 -3.19 -1.59 55.68
CA GLY A 5 -3.24 -0.94 54.37
C GLY A 5 -3.48 -1.98 53.28
N ILE A 6 -4.55 -1.79 52.52
CA ILE A 6 -4.83 -2.57 51.30
C ILE A 6 -4.04 -1.95 50.16
N LEU A 7 -3.06 -2.71 49.66
CA LEU A 7 -2.29 -2.34 48.46
C LEU A 7 -3.13 -2.72 47.24
N LEU A 8 -3.72 -1.73 46.55
CA LEU A 8 -4.36 -1.93 45.24
C LEU A 8 -3.25 -2.10 44.21
N ILE A 9 -3.00 -3.29 43.76
CA ILE A 9 -2.19 -3.57 42.58
C ILE A 9 -3.10 -3.34 41.37
N ALA A 10 -2.90 -2.22 40.69
CA ALA A 10 -3.49 -1.99 39.38
C ALA A 10 -2.80 -2.93 38.38
N LEU A 11 -3.50 -4.01 37.97
CA LEU A 11 -3.10 -4.81 36.82
C LEU A 11 -3.24 -3.91 35.57
N LEU A 12 -2.13 -3.43 35.07
CA LEU A 12 -2.01 -2.94 33.70
C LEU A 12 -2.18 -4.16 32.76
N VAL A 13 -3.40 -4.36 32.28
CA VAL A 13 -3.64 -5.24 31.14
C VAL A 13 -2.99 -4.57 29.93
N PRO A 14 -1.99 -5.17 29.28
CA PRO A 14 -1.49 -4.61 28.04
C PRO A 14 -2.67 -4.65 27.05
N LEU A 15 -3.09 -3.48 26.54
CA LEU A 15 -3.91 -3.46 25.34
C LEU A 15 -3.12 -4.20 24.25
N SER A 16 -3.54 -5.42 23.97
CA SER A 16 -3.13 -6.12 22.77
C SER A 16 -3.65 -5.28 21.60
N VAL A 17 -2.76 -4.51 21.00
CA VAL A 17 -3.00 -3.91 19.69
C VAL A 17 -3.29 -5.09 18.78
N ILE A 18 -4.55 -5.26 18.40
CA ILE A 18 -4.93 -6.18 17.33
C ILE A 18 -4.20 -5.64 16.11
N ALA A 19 -3.13 -6.31 15.72
CA ALA A 19 -2.39 -6.01 14.49
C ALA A 19 -3.36 -6.32 13.35
N GLY A 20 -4.10 -5.31 12.91
CA GLY A 20 -4.79 -5.37 11.64
C GLY A 20 -3.77 -5.74 10.58
N GLY A 21 -4.15 -6.63 9.66
CA GLY A 21 -3.30 -7.13 8.60
C GLY A 21 -2.52 -6.02 7.94
N SER A 22 -1.37 -6.33 7.36
CA SER A 22 -0.47 -5.34 6.77
C SER A 22 -1.19 -4.56 5.67
N ASN A 23 -1.92 -3.54 6.09
CA ASN A 23 -2.62 -2.64 5.20
C ASN A 23 -1.62 -1.97 4.28
N TYR A 24 -1.97 -1.91 3.03
CA TYR A 24 -1.17 -1.37 1.96
C TYR A 24 -0.66 0.05 2.31
N GLY A 25 0.64 0.15 2.66
CA GLY A 25 1.27 1.42 2.99
C GLY A 25 1.12 1.93 4.42
N ILE A 26 0.57 1.13 5.35
CA ILE A 26 0.48 1.52 6.77
C ILE A 26 1.27 0.51 7.62
N THR A 27 2.17 1.03 8.45
CA THR A 27 2.82 0.25 9.50
C THR A 27 2.10 0.52 10.82
N PRO A 28 1.45 -0.49 11.47
CA PRO A 28 0.78 -0.29 12.74
C PRO A 28 1.72 0.27 13.81
N GLY A 29 1.27 1.30 14.53
CA GLY A 29 2.05 1.94 15.60
C GLY A 29 3.09 2.96 15.13
N ALA A 30 3.25 3.18 13.82
CA ALA A 30 4.11 4.23 13.30
C ALA A 30 3.55 5.62 13.66
N ASN A 31 4.43 6.51 14.07
CA ASN A 31 4.08 7.88 14.43
C ASN A 31 4.89 8.83 13.56
N ALA A 32 4.24 9.50 12.60
CA ALA A 32 4.91 10.40 11.67
C ALA A 32 5.26 11.72 12.33
N ASN A 33 6.39 11.78 13.03
CA ASN A 33 7.03 13.03 13.41
C ASN A 33 7.60 13.68 12.15
N PHE A 34 6.90 14.71 11.66
CA PHE A 34 7.17 15.28 10.37
C PHE A 34 7.75 16.68 10.44
N ALA A 35 9.05 16.83 10.14
CA ALA A 35 9.71 18.13 10.01
C ALA A 35 9.58 18.72 8.59
N GLY A 36 9.33 17.90 7.59
CA GLY A 36 9.18 18.30 6.20
C GLY A 36 10.49 18.24 5.40
N LYS A 37 11.52 17.63 5.95
CA LYS A 37 12.78 17.41 5.23
C LYS A 37 12.65 16.22 4.29
N VAL A 38 13.01 16.41 3.04
CA VAL A 38 13.04 15.35 2.03
C VAL A 38 14.47 14.98 1.71
N THR A 39 14.79 13.68 1.75
CA THR A 39 16.10 13.15 1.35
C THR A 39 15.89 12.04 0.32
N GLU A 40 16.69 12.00 -0.73
CA GLU A 40 16.57 11.05 -1.83
C GLU A 40 17.89 10.33 -2.14
N TRP A 41 17.81 9.03 -2.44
CA TRP A 41 18.96 8.21 -2.87
C TRP A 41 18.67 7.59 -4.24
N PRO A 42 19.63 7.61 -5.18
CA PRO A 42 19.48 6.88 -6.44
C PRO A 42 19.52 5.38 -6.18
N VAL A 43 18.59 4.62 -6.77
CA VAL A 43 18.67 3.16 -6.74
C VAL A 43 19.70 2.66 -7.76
N PRO A 44 20.41 1.54 -7.47
CA PRO A 44 21.46 1.03 -8.37
C PRO A 44 20.93 0.67 -9.77
N THR A 45 19.75 0.05 -9.81
CA THR A 45 19.07 -0.29 -11.08
C THR A 45 17.81 0.56 -11.23
N PRO A 46 17.87 1.76 -11.83
CA PRO A 46 16.73 2.69 -11.89
C PRO A 46 15.73 2.36 -13.01
N LYS A 47 15.57 1.07 -13.36
CA LYS A 47 14.70 0.60 -14.45
C LYS A 47 13.24 0.51 -14.01
N PHE A 48 12.57 1.67 -13.90
CA PHE A 48 11.20 1.79 -13.45
C PHE A 48 10.97 1.13 -12.08
N ALA A 49 11.86 1.46 -11.11
CA ALA A 49 11.67 1.07 -9.72
C ALA A 49 10.39 1.71 -9.17
N ARG A 50 9.56 0.96 -8.41
CA ARG A 50 8.20 1.46 -8.14
C ARG A 50 7.74 1.34 -6.71
N ASP A 51 7.33 0.15 -6.28
CA ASP A 51 6.55 0.00 -5.06
C ASP A 51 7.47 -0.26 -3.86
N PRO A 52 7.59 0.68 -2.91
CA PRO A 52 8.30 0.45 -1.67
C PRO A 52 7.46 -0.38 -0.71
N ALA A 53 8.12 -1.16 0.15
CA ALA A 53 7.53 -1.90 1.25
C ALA A 53 8.47 -1.89 2.47
N PRO A 54 7.96 -1.65 3.70
CA PRO A 54 8.77 -1.74 4.90
C PRO A 54 9.00 -3.21 5.25
N GLY A 55 10.22 -3.56 5.61
CA GLY A 55 10.57 -4.87 6.16
C GLY A 55 10.52 -4.88 7.69
N PRO A 56 10.30 -6.06 8.32
CA PRO A 56 10.39 -6.20 9.76
C PRO A 56 11.82 -5.99 10.29
N ASP A 57 12.81 -6.01 9.40
CA ASP A 57 14.22 -5.68 9.67
C ASP A 57 14.50 -4.16 9.71
N GLY A 58 13.47 -3.33 9.55
CA GLY A 58 13.58 -1.85 9.53
C GLY A 58 14.13 -1.29 8.23
N ASN A 59 14.29 -2.10 7.19
CA ASN A 59 14.76 -1.70 5.86
C ASN A 59 13.60 -1.49 4.89
N ILE A 60 13.89 -0.84 3.77
CA ILE A 60 12.89 -0.57 2.73
C ILE A 60 13.18 -1.43 1.50
N TYR A 61 12.23 -2.26 1.14
CA TYR A 61 12.30 -3.09 -0.06
C TYR A 61 11.61 -2.38 -1.22
N ILE A 62 12.04 -2.63 -2.45
CA ILE A 62 11.58 -1.92 -3.65
C ILE A 62 11.50 -2.91 -4.81
N THR A 63 10.43 -2.88 -5.59
CA THR A 63 10.39 -3.57 -6.89
C THR A 63 11.10 -2.73 -7.95
N VAL A 64 11.92 -3.38 -8.77
CA VAL A 64 12.57 -2.79 -9.95
C VAL A 64 11.96 -3.46 -11.19
N MET A 65 10.84 -2.90 -11.67
CA MET A 65 9.94 -3.57 -12.62
C MET A 65 10.62 -3.96 -13.92
N HIS A 66 11.27 -3.03 -14.61
CA HIS A 66 11.94 -3.33 -15.88
C HIS A 66 13.38 -3.86 -15.72
N GLY A 67 13.77 -4.14 -14.48
CA GLY A 67 15.05 -4.75 -14.14
C GLY A 67 14.91 -6.20 -13.67
N ASP A 68 13.68 -6.70 -13.49
CA ASP A 68 13.39 -8.00 -12.91
C ASP A 68 14.14 -8.21 -11.57
N LYS A 69 14.04 -7.21 -10.66
CA LYS A 69 14.74 -7.26 -9.37
C LYS A 69 13.85 -6.82 -8.21
N ILE A 70 14.26 -7.26 -7.02
CA ILE A 70 13.91 -6.58 -5.76
C ILE A 70 15.20 -5.97 -5.21
N ALA A 71 15.12 -4.69 -4.82
CA ALA A 71 16.17 -4.00 -4.09
C ALA A 71 15.77 -3.83 -2.63
N ARG A 72 16.75 -3.85 -1.71
CA ARG A 72 16.59 -3.49 -0.30
C ARG A 72 17.53 -2.33 0.03
N PHE A 73 16.98 -1.27 0.56
CA PHE A 73 17.71 -0.14 1.10
C PHE A 73 17.91 -0.33 2.61
N ASP A 74 19.15 -0.39 3.03
CA ASP A 74 19.52 -0.40 4.44
C ASP A 74 19.38 1.02 5.00
N THR A 75 18.43 1.20 5.93
CA THR A 75 18.09 2.52 6.48
C THR A 75 19.15 3.06 7.44
N GLN A 76 20.12 2.26 7.87
CA GLN A 76 21.24 2.69 8.73
C GLN A 76 22.47 3.05 7.90
N THR A 77 22.92 2.13 7.05
CA THR A 77 24.15 2.32 6.23
C THR A 77 23.92 3.13 4.97
N LYS A 78 22.66 3.33 4.54
CA LYS A 78 22.25 4.01 3.30
C LYS A 78 22.75 3.31 2.04
N THR A 79 22.90 2.01 2.08
CA THR A 79 23.35 1.17 0.96
C THR A 79 22.22 0.31 0.43
N PHE A 80 22.39 -0.18 -0.82
CA PHE A 80 21.41 -1.07 -1.46
C PHE A 80 21.99 -2.46 -1.64
N ASN A 81 21.12 -3.47 -1.49
CA ASN A 81 21.31 -4.82 -2.00
C ASN A 81 20.23 -5.12 -3.03
N GLU A 82 20.56 -5.88 -4.08
CA GLU A 82 19.61 -6.30 -5.11
C GLU A 82 19.63 -7.82 -5.30
N TRP A 83 18.47 -8.38 -5.60
CA TRP A 83 18.29 -9.79 -5.98
C TRP A 83 17.62 -9.87 -7.35
N ASP A 84 18.16 -10.71 -8.21
CA ASP A 84 17.54 -11.03 -9.50
C ASP A 84 16.31 -11.91 -9.30
N LEU A 85 15.26 -11.62 -10.03
CA LEU A 85 14.06 -12.45 -10.15
C LEU A 85 14.08 -13.18 -11.47
N PRO A 86 13.20 -14.18 -11.68
CA PRO A 86 13.04 -14.81 -12.98
C PRO A 86 12.82 -13.79 -14.08
N GLN A 87 13.47 -14.01 -15.22
CA GLN A 87 13.40 -13.11 -16.37
C GLN A 87 11.94 -12.92 -16.84
N GLY A 88 11.55 -11.67 -17.05
CA GLY A 88 10.21 -11.29 -17.47
C GLY A 88 9.19 -11.24 -16.32
N ALA A 89 9.62 -11.37 -15.08
CA ALA A 89 8.72 -11.23 -13.92
C ALA A 89 8.07 -9.85 -13.85
N HIS A 90 8.79 -8.80 -14.24
CA HIS A 90 8.34 -7.40 -14.17
C HIS A 90 7.66 -7.10 -12.83
N PRO A 91 8.35 -7.23 -11.68
CA PRO A 91 7.74 -7.11 -10.36
C PRO A 91 7.06 -5.76 -10.19
N HIS A 92 5.77 -5.77 -9.79
CA HIS A 92 5.00 -4.55 -9.67
C HIS A 92 4.66 -4.21 -8.22
N GLY A 93 3.70 -4.90 -7.60
CA GLY A 93 3.36 -4.74 -6.20
C GLY A 93 4.35 -5.46 -5.29
N LEU A 94 4.55 -4.94 -4.08
CA LEU A 94 5.48 -5.50 -3.10
C LEU A 94 4.90 -5.39 -1.69
N LEU A 95 5.07 -6.44 -0.90
CA LEU A 95 4.96 -6.44 0.55
C LEU A 95 6.07 -7.32 1.15
N VAL A 96 6.43 -7.07 2.40
CA VAL A 96 7.30 -7.96 3.17
C VAL A 96 6.50 -8.47 4.35
N ASP A 97 6.44 -9.79 4.51
CA ASP A 97 5.67 -10.41 5.57
C ASP A 97 6.41 -10.38 6.93
N LYS A 98 5.74 -10.81 7.99
CA LYS A 98 6.28 -10.82 9.37
C LYS A 98 7.52 -11.71 9.53
N SER A 99 7.73 -12.66 8.62
CA SER A 99 8.91 -13.57 8.59
C SER A 99 10.07 -12.99 7.77
N GLY A 100 9.88 -11.84 7.13
CA GLY A 100 10.89 -11.18 6.30
C GLY A 100 10.90 -11.64 4.83
N MET A 101 9.94 -12.48 4.42
CA MET A 101 9.81 -12.87 3.01
C MET A 101 9.23 -11.71 2.19
N ALA A 102 9.85 -11.38 1.08
CA ALA A 102 9.38 -10.38 0.15
C ALA A 102 8.46 -11.01 -0.91
N TRP A 103 7.19 -10.61 -0.90
CA TRP A 103 6.19 -11.08 -1.83
C TRP A 103 5.93 -10.03 -2.89
N TYR A 104 5.92 -10.43 -4.15
CA TYR A 104 5.71 -9.53 -5.28
C TYR A 104 4.68 -10.06 -6.27
N THR A 105 4.07 -9.15 -7.00
CA THR A 105 3.25 -9.49 -8.17
C THR A 105 4.15 -9.50 -9.39
N GLY A 106 4.27 -10.66 -10.06
CA GLY A 106 4.96 -10.81 -11.34
C GLY A 106 4.01 -10.38 -12.46
N ASN A 107 3.96 -9.06 -12.71
CA ASN A 107 3.04 -8.45 -13.67
C ASN A 107 3.29 -8.93 -15.10
N GLY A 108 4.56 -9.17 -15.46
CA GLY A 108 4.93 -9.61 -16.79
C GLY A 108 4.71 -11.10 -17.04
N ASN A 109 4.84 -11.95 -16.02
CA ASN A 109 4.75 -13.41 -16.16
C ASN A 109 3.52 -14.04 -15.51
N GLY A 110 2.64 -13.22 -14.90
CA GLY A 110 1.37 -13.69 -14.32
C GLY A 110 1.53 -14.55 -13.07
N THR A 111 2.48 -14.19 -12.20
CA THR A 111 2.77 -14.93 -10.96
C THR A 111 2.61 -14.08 -9.70
N ILE A 112 2.48 -14.75 -8.56
CA ILE A 112 2.80 -14.16 -7.25
C ILE A 112 4.11 -14.80 -6.81
N GLY A 113 5.16 -13.97 -6.67
CA GLY A 113 6.47 -14.46 -6.31
C GLY A 113 6.80 -14.22 -4.83
N ARG A 114 7.65 -15.07 -4.27
CA ARG A 114 8.22 -14.96 -2.94
C ARG A 114 9.73 -15.05 -3.01
N LEU A 115 10.42 -13.99 -2.61
CA LEU A 115 11.86 -13.95 -2.42
C LEU A 115 12.19 -14.14 -0.93
N ASP A 116 13.11 -15.03 -0.64
CA ASP A 116 13.80 -15.11 0.65
C ASP A 116 15.06 -14.23 0.59
N PRO A 117 15.12 -13.09 1.26
CA PRO A 117 16.27 -12.18 1.19
C PRO A 117 17.55 -12.75 1.82
N ALA A 118 17.41 -13.74 2.71
CA ALA A 118 18.57 -14.35 3.37
C ALA A 118 19.34 -15.32 2.45
N THR A 119 18.61 -16.01 1.56
CA THR A 119 19.18 -17.04 0.68
C THR A 119 19.16 -16.65 -0.80
N GLY A 120 18.40 -15.63 -1.18
CA GLY A 120 18.15 -15.25 -2.56
C GLY A 120 17.20 -16.19 -3.30
N LYS A 121 16.61 -17.19 -2.62
CA LYS A 121 15.70 -18.16 -3.24
C LYS A 121 14.37 -17.52 -3.60
N VAL A 122 13.94 -17.74 -4.85
CA VAL A 122 12.64 -17.30 -5.37
C VAL A 122 11.73 -18.51 -5.59
N ILE A 123 10.46 -18.37 -5.24
CA ILE A 123 9.38 -19.30 -5.56
C ILE A 123 8.25 -18.49 -6.21
N GLU A 124 7.70 -18.98 -7.30
CA GLU A 124 6.58 -18.34 -8.01
C GLU A 124 5.35 -19.25 -8.03
N TYR A 125 4.19 -18.64 -7.83
CA TYR A 125 2.86 -19.26 -7.88
C TYR A 125 2.12 -18.68 -9.07
N LYS A 126 1.83 -19.49 -10.07
CA LYS A 126 1.18 -19.06 -11.31
C LYS A 126 -0.30 -18.81 -11.07
N ALA A 127 -0.79 -17.62 -11.42
CA ALA A 127 -2.21 -17.31 -11.41
C ALA A 127 -2.93 -18.10 -12.53
N PRO A 128 -4.11 -18.73 -12.25
CA PRO A 128 -4.82 -19.56 -13.21
C PRO A 128 -5.19 -18.83 -14.51
N SER A 129 -5.65 -17.59 -14.40
CA SER A 129 -6.01 -16.80 -15.58
C SER A 129 -4.82 -16.20 -16.32
N SER A 130 -3.61 -16.25 -15.74
CA SER A 130 -2.44 -15.55 -16.23
C SER A 130 -2.69 -14.04 -16.47
N GLY A 131 -3.68 -13.46 -15.76
CA GLY A 131 -3.87 -12.02 -15.71
C GLY A 131 -2.59 -11.31 -15.28
N ASP A 132 -2.56 -10.00 -15.36
CA ASP A 132 -1.43 -9.20 -14.91
C ASP A 132 -1.56 -8.88 -13.41
N PRO A 133 -1.03 -9.71 -12.49
CA PRO A 133 -1.06 -9.41 -11.05
C PRO A 133 -0.43 -8.05 -10.80
N HIS A 134 -1.17 -7.18 -10.10
CA HIS A 134 -0.76 -5.77 -10.07
C HIS A 134 -0.44 -5.28 -8.65
N THR A 135 -1.41 -5.29 -7.75
CA THR A 135 -1.28 -4.82 -6.37
C THR A 135 -1.66 -5.95 -5.43
N LEU A 136 -0.98 -6.07 -4.28
CA LEU A 136 -1.24 -7.13 -3.32
C LEU A 136 -1.30 -6.62 -1.88
N VAL A 137 -2.05 -7.33 -1.05
CA VAL A 137 -2.12 -7.19 0.41
C VAL A 137 -2.14 -8.58 1.05
N ILE A 138 -1.74 -8.69 2.31
CA ILE A 138 -1.76 -9.95 3.06
C ILE A 138 -2.63 -9.78 4.31
N ASP A 139 -3.45 -10.79 4.64
CA ASP A 139 -4.22 -10.83 5.87
C ASP A 139 -3.44 -11.54 7.01
N ASP A 140 -4.01 -11.52 8.22
CA ASP A 140 -3.40 -12.14 9.41
C ASP A 140 -3.34 -13.67 9.34
N ASN A 141 -4.09 -14.29 8.44
CA ASN A 141 -4.09 -15.73 8.18
C ASN A 141 -3.04 -16.15 7.15
N GLY A 142 -2.30 -15.21 6.59
CA GLY A 142 -1.31 -15.46 5.54
C GLY A 142 -1.93 -15.65 4.16
N ILE A 143 -3.13 -15.12 3.94
CA ILE A 143 -3.74 -15.09 2.62
C ILE A 143 -3.33 -13.80 1.92
N ILE A 144 -2.74 -13.92 0.74
CA ILE A 144 -2.44 -12.79 -0.13
C ILE A 144 -3.60 -12.58 -1.09
N TRP A 145 -4.15 -11.37 -1.05
CA TRP A 145 -5.14 -10.88 -2.00
C TRP A 145 -4.46 -9.97 -3.00
N PHE A 146 -4.78 -10.12 -4.28
CA PHE A 146 -4.15 -9.33 -5.34
C PHE A 146 -5.14 -8.97 -6.44
N THR A 147 -4.87 -7.87 -7.13
CA THR A 147 -5.64 -7.45 -8.30
C THR A 147 -4.99 -8.01 -9.56
N GLU A 148 -5.81 -8.44 -10.52
CA GLU A 148 -5.42 -8.75 -11.88
C GLU A 148 -6.09 -7.75 -12.80
N GLN A 149 -5.34 -6.71 -13.17
CA GLN A 149 -5.89 -5.51 -13.80
C GLN A 149 -6.56 -5.81 -15.14
N SER A 150 -5.85 -6.35 -16.10
CA SER A 150 -6.41 -6.72 -17.40
C SER A 150 -7.23 -8.01 -17.35
N GLY A 151 -6.99 -8.86 -16.35
CA GLY A 151 -7.77 -10.07 -16.11
C GLY A 151 -9.16 -9.80 -15.55
N ASN A 152 -9.44 -8.60 -15.04
CA ASN A 152 -10.70 -8.24 -14.35
C ASN A 152 -11.02 -9.23 -13.22
N ARG A 153 -10.04 -9.49 -12.33
CA ARG A 153 -10.19 -10.41 -11.21
C ARG A 153 -9.52 -9.91 -9.95
N ILE A 154 -9.99 -10.43 -8.82
CA ILE A 154 -9.28 -10.43 -7.55
C ILE A 154 -8.78 -11.85 -7.32
N GLY A 155 -7.46 -12.00 -7.20
CA GLY A 155 -6.84 -13.27 -6.86
C GLY A 155 -6.67 -13.44 -5.35
N ARG A 156 -6.68 -14.69 -4.89
CA ARG A 156 -6.46 -15.12 -3.51
C ARG A 156 -5.44 -16.25 -3.49
N LEU A 157 -4.27 -16.00 -2.93
CA LEU A 157 -3.24 -17.03 -2.71
C LEU A 157 -3.21 -17.41 -1.23
N ASP A 158 -3.39 -18.69 -0.94
CA ASP A 158 -3.07 -19.26 0.37
C ASP A 158 -1.56 -19.59 0.42
N THR A 159 -0.81 -18.83 1.23
CA THR A 159 0.65 -18.95 1.28
C THR A 159 1.15 -20.26 1.87
N ARG A 160 0.31 -21.02 2.58
CA ARG A 160 0.65 -22.32 3.16
C ARG A 160 0.52 -23.46 2.15
N SER A 161 -0.55 -23.46 1.37
CA SER A 161 -0.81 -24.50 0.36
C SER A 161 -0.27 -24.17 -1.02
N GLY A 162 -0.04 -22.87 -1.31
CA GLY A 162 0.28 -22.38 -2.64
C GLY A 162 -0.91 -22.32 -3.60
N SER A 163 -2.12 -22.60 -3.11
CA SER A 163 -3.33 -22.62 -3.95
C SER A 163 -3.80 -21.21 -4.26
N ILE A 164 -4.13 -20.95 -5.53
CA ILE A 164 -4.73 -19.68 -5.98
C ILE A 164 -6.17 -19.92 -6.42
N SER A 165 -7.06 -19.03 -6.00
CA SER A 165 -8.43 -18.88 -6.49
C SER A 165 -8.68 -17.45 -6.96
N GLU A 166 -9.65 -17.27 -7.86
CA GLU A 166 -9.91 -15.99 -8.50
C GLU A 166 -11.40 -15.64 -8.47
N PHE A 167 -11.72 -14.36 -8.30
CA PHE A 167 -13.06 -13.79 -8.25
C PHE A 167 -13.22 -12.76 -9.38
N LYS A 168 -14.18 -12.97 -10.27
CA LYS A 168 -14.41 -12.08 -11.42
C LYS A 168 -15.00 -10.73 -10.96
N THR A 169 -14.49 -9.64 -11.49
CA THR A 169 -14.95 -8.27 -11.27
C THR A 169 -15.53 -7.66 -12.55
N SER A 170 -16.25 -6.55 -12.44
CA SER A 170 -16.86 -5.86 -13.58
C SER A 170 -15.90 -4.93 -14.35
N GLY A 171 -14.77 -4.55 -13.73
CA GLY A 171 -13.82 -3.61 -14.35
C GLY A 171 -12.38 -3.85 -13.89
N ASN A 172 -11.45 -3.05 -14.40
CA ASN A 172 -10.02 -3.15 -14.16
C ASN A 172 -9.66 -2.90 -12.68
N PRO A 173 -9.51 -3.92 -11.81
CA PRO A 173 -9.15 -3.72 -10.43
C PRO A 173 -7.69 -3.25 -10.33
N TYR A 174 -7.45 -2.23 -9.49
CA TYR A 174 -6.14 -1.58 -9.39
C TYR A 174 -5.60 -1.55 -7.95
N GLY A 175 -5.94 -0.53 -7.16
CA GLY A 175 -5.60 -0.48 -5.74
C GLY A 175 -6.45 -1.45 -4.94
N ILE A 176 -5.90 -2.02 -3.86
CA ILE A 176 -6.54 -3.01 -3.01
C ILE A 176 -6.21 -2.74 -1.54
N ALA A 177 -7.15 -2.97 -0.64
CA ALA A 177 -6.97 -2.89 0.80
C ALA A 177 -7.91 -3.89 1.52
N LEU A 178 -7.57 -4.22 2.76
CA LEU A 178 -8.44 -5.00 3.65
C LEU A 178 -9.11 -4.06 4.66
N ASP A 179 -10.41 -4.21 4.89
CA ASP A 179 -11.06 -3.52 5.99
C ASP A 179 -10.88 -4.28 7.33
N LYS A 180 -11.31 -3.68 8.44
CA LYS A 180 -11.20 -4.30 9.77
C LYS A 180 -12.04 -5.59 9.93
N ALA A 181 -13.04 -5.78 9.10
CA ALA A 181 -13.87 -6.97 9.07
C ALA A 181 -13.29 -8.07 8.15
N GLY A 182 -12.16 -7.80 7.49
CA GLY A 182 -11.48 -8.71 6.58
C GLY A 182 -12.05 -8.73 5.17
N ASN A 183 -12.96 -7.80 4.80
CA ASN A 183 -13.39 -7.69 3.42
C ASN A 183 -12.29 -7.08 2.55
N VAL A 184 -12.26 -7.48 1.30
CA VAL A 184 -11.29 -7.01 0.30
C VAL A 184 -11.90 -5.88 -0.51
N TRP A 185 -11.37 -4.69 -0.32
CA TRP A 185 -11.75 -3.50 -1.09
C TRP A 185 -10.79 -3.28 -2.25
N PHE A 186 -11.32 -2.84 -3.39
CA PHE A 186 -10.50 -2.56 -4.56
C PHE A 186 -11.08 -1.42 -5.42
N CYS A 187 -10.17 -0.70 -6.08
CA CYS A 187 -10.52 0.32 -7.06
C CYS A 187 -10.79 -0.34 -8.40
N GLN A 188 -11.87 0.02 -9.08
CA GLN A 188 -12.16 -0.35 -10.47
C GLN A 188 -12.01 0.90 -11.36
N MET A 189 -10.79 1.12 -11.84
CA MET A 189 -10.39 2.36 -12.51
C MET A 189 -11.23 2.64 -13.77
N GLY A 190 -11.39 1.65 -14.64
CA GLY A 190 -12.15 1.78 -15.88
C GLY A 190 -13.66 1.91 -15.66
N GLY A 191 -14.19 1.34 -14.58
CA GLY A 191 -15.61 1.37 -14.21
C GLY A 191 -16.03 2.59 -13.41
N ASN A 192 -15.09 3.39 -12.90
CA ASN A 192 -15.36 4.45 -11.91
C ASN A 192 -16.15 3.91 -10.71
N GLN A 193 -15.67 2.81 -10.14
CA GLN A 193 -16.33 2.11 -9.04
C GLN A 193 -15.31 1.69 -7.97
N LEU A 194 -15.83 1.44 -6.75
CA LEU A 194 -15.13 0.67 -5.74
C LEU A 194 -15.83 -0.69 -5.62
N GLY A 195 -15.07 -1.75 -5.51
CA GLY A 195 -15.56 -3.09 -5.22
C GLY A 195 -15.25 -3.48 -3.78
N LYS A 196 -16.15 -4.24 -3.15
CA LYS A 196 -15.99 -4.88 -1.86
C LYS A 196 -16.31 -6.36 -2.00
N LEU A 197 -15.30 -7.21 -1.87
CA LEU A 197 -15.43 -8.67 -1.90
C LEU A 197 -15.51 -9.18 -0.47
N ASN A 198 -16.53 -9.99 -0.18
CA ASN A 198 -16.60 -10.78 1.05
C ASN A 198 -15.85 -12.10 0.85
N PRO A 199 -14.76 -12.37 1.60
CA PRO A 199 -13.93 -13.57 1.40
C PRO A 199 -14.62 -14.90 1.66
N GLN A 200 -15.66 -14.92 2.53
CA GLN A 200 -16.35 -16.13 2.92
C GLN A 200 -17.39 -16.56 1.88
N SER A 201 -18.14 -15.59 1.34
CA SER A 201 -19.21 -15.87 0.36
C SER A 201 -18.77 -15.73 -1.08
N GLY A 202 -17.65 -15.04 -1.35
CA GLY A 202 -17.23 -14.65 -2.69
C GLY A 202 -18.10 -13.55 -3.33
N ALA A 203 -19.08 -13.00 -2.59
CA ALA A 203 -19.95 -11.96 -3.10
C ALA A 203 -19.21 -10.62 -3.24
N ILE A 204 -19.43 -9.95 -4.35
CA ILE A 204 -18.88 -8.61 -4.63
C ILE A 204 -20.02 -7.60 -4.63
N LYS A 205 -19.86 -6.53 -3.85
CA LYS A 205 -20.69 -5.33 -3.88
C LYS A 205 -19.91 -4.22 -4.54
N GLU A 206 -20.57 -3.43 -5.38
CA GLU A 206 -19.95 -2.31 -6.08
C GLU A 206 -20.59 -0.99 -5.66
N ILE A 207 -19.75 0.05 -5.54
CA ILE A 207 -20.14 1.43 -5.23
C ILE A 207 -19.75 2.29 -6.43
N THR A 208 -20.74 2.83 -7.12
CA THR A 208 -20.53 3.71 -8.27
C THR A 208 -20.06 5.08 -7.81
N LEU A 209 -19.02 5.59 -8.44
CA LEU A 209 -18.49 6.94 -8.28
C LEU A 209 -18.85 7.82 -9.47
N GLU A 210 -18.55 9.11 -9.36
CA GLU A 210 -18.72 10.06 -10.46
C GLU A 210 -17.95 9.59 -11.70
N ARG A 211 -18.56 9.76 -12.88
CA ARG A 211 -17.93 9.43 -14.17
C ARG A 211 -16.64 10.23 -14.36
N GLY A 212 -15.58 9.55 -14.77
CA GLY A 212 -14.26 10.15 -14.97
C GLY A 212 -13.41 10.22 -13.70
N SER A 213 -13.93 9.77 -12.55
CA SER A 213 -13.18 9.79 -11.27
C SER A 213 -11.91 8.95 -11.27
N GLN A 214 -11.91 7.82 -11.98
CA GLN A 214 -10.76 6.91 -12.10
C GLN A 214 -10.11 6.58 -10.76
N PRO A 215 -10.80 5.88 -9.83
CA PRO A 215 -10.24 5.55 -8.53
C PRO A 215 -8.97 4.71 -8.71
N ARG A 216 -7.88 5.07 -8.00
CA ARG A 216 -6.58 4.49 -8.29
C ARG A 216 -5.97 3.69 -7.14
N ARG A 217 -5.68 4.33 -6.02
CA ARG A 217 -5.11 3.69 -4.83
C ARG A 217 -5.98 3.94 -3.62
N MET A 218 -5.82 3.08 -2.61
CA MET A 218 -6.57 3.19 -1.37
C MET A 218 -5.71 2.81 -0.17
N ALA A 219 -6.08 3.34 0.99
CA ALA A 219 -5.45 3.02 2.26
C ALA A 219 -6.50 3.00 3.38
N LEU A 220 -6.42 1.99 4.27
CA LEU A 220 -7.25 1.93 5.46
C LEU A 220 -6.64 2.80 6.55
N ALA A 221 -7.46 3.65 7.17
CA ALA A 221 -7.07 4.45 8.33
C ALA A 221 -7.22 3.66 9.64
N PRO A 222 -6.55 4.09 10.74
CA PRO A 222 -6.69 3.48 12.05
C PRO A 222 -8.12 3.46 12.59
N ASP A 223 -8.95 4.43 12.20
CA ASP A 223 -10.38 4.51 12.58
C ASP A 223 -11.27 3.54 11.79
N GLY A 224 -10.73 2.86 10.77
CA GLY A 224 -11.44 1.92 9.91
C GLY A 224 -12.06 2.55 8.67
N SER A 225 -11.92 3.84 8.47
CA SER A 225 -12.30 4.49 7.20
C SER A 225 -11.29 4.16 6.09
N LEU A 226 -11.77 4.12 4.86
CA LEU A 226 -10.92 3.90 3.69
C LEU A 226 -10.75 5.20 2.92
N TRP A 227 -9.51 5.51 2.57
CA TRP A 227 -9.16 6.68 1.78
C TRP A 227 -8.78 6.27 0.36
N VAL A 228 -9.35 6.95 -0.64
CA VAL A 228 -9.20 6.58 -2.05
C VAL A 228 -8.86 7.80 -2.88
N THR A 229 -7.83 7.69 -3.71
CA THR A 229 -7.48 8.72 -4.70
C THR A 229 -8.35 8.60 -5.94
N LEU A 230 -8.92 9.72 -6.38
CA LEU A 230 -9.66 9.84 -7.63
C LEU A 230 -8.78 10.56 -8.65
N TYR A 231 -7.98 9.80 -9.38
CA TYR A 231 -6.95 10.29 -10.29
C TYR A 231 -7.48 11.26 -11.34
N GLY A 232 -8.63 10.92 -11.95
CA GLY A 232 -9.23 11.72 -13.01
C GLY A 232 -10.01 12.93 -12.51
N ALA A 233 -10.33 13.00 -11.21
CA ALA A 233 -11.12 14.09 -10.62
C ALA A 233 -10.31 15.03 -9.72
N GLY A 234 -9.01 14.80 -9.53
CA GLY A 234 -8.18 15.62 -8.64
C GLY A 234 -8.65 15.63 -7.18
N LYS A 235 -9.27 14.55 -6.74
CA LYS A 235 -9.90 14.45 -5.42
C LYS A 235 -9.36 13.30 -4.59
N LEU A 236 -9.59 13.40 -3.30
CA LEU A 236 -9.48 12.31 -2.34
C LEU A 236 -10.87 12.08 -1.72
N ILE A 237 -11.28 10.82 -1.56
CA ILE A 237 -12.54 10.48 -0.89
C ILE A 237 -12.30 9.65 0.36
N ARG A 238 -13.18 9.84 1.35
CA ARG A 238 -13.30 9.00 2.54
C ARG A 238 -14.51 8.11 2.42
N VAL A 239 -14.31 6.81 2.64
CA VAL A 239 -15.35 5.79 2.58
C VAL A 239 -15.57 5.22 3.98
N ASP A 240 -16.83 5.13 4.40
CA ASP A 240 -17.24 4.37 5.56
C ASP A 240 -17.39 2.91 5.15
N THR A 241 -16.49 2.03 5.64
CA THR A 241 -16.43 0.62 5.26
C THR A 241 -17.56 -0.21 5.87
N ALA A 242 -18.18 0.26 6.96
CA ALA A 242 -19.33 -0.40 7.59
C ALA A 242 -20.65 -0.07 6.88
N ALA A 243 -20.79 1.20 6.45
CA ALA A 243 -21.97 1.67 5.73
C ALA A 243 -21.88 1.48 4.21
N ASP A 244 -20.72 1.07 3.70
CA ASP A 244 -20.41 0.90 2.27
C ASP A 244 -20.75 2.15 1.43
N LYS A 245 -20.30 3.31 1.88
CA LYS A 245 -20.59 4.58 1.19
C LYS A 245 -19.47 5.60 1.30
N VAL A 246 -19.37 6.46 0.30
CA VAL A 246 -18.56 7.68 0.35
C VAL A 246 -19.21 8.66 1.35
N VAL A 247 -18.44 9.11 2.34
CA VAL A 247 -18.94 10.02 3.38
C VAL A 247 -18.38 11.43 3.24
N LYS A 248 -17.25 11.60 2.55
CA LYS A 248 -16.65 12.92 2.33
C LYS A 248 -15.74 12.92 1.11
N GLU A 249 -15.69 14.05 0.43
CA GLU A 249 -14.76 14.34 -0.66
C GLU A 249 -13.91 15.56 -0.32
N TYR A 250 -12.66 15.54 -0.79
CA TYR A 250 -11.70 16.62 -0.61
C TYR A 250 -11.07 16.94 -1.96
N ALA A 251 -11.21 18.19 -2.42
CA ALA A 251 -10.45 18.69 -3.57
C ALA A 251 -8.97 18.83 -3.16
N LEU A 252 -8.07 18.32 -3.98
CA LEU A 252 -6.63 18.46 -3.75
C LEU A 252 -6.09 19.76 -4.37
N PRO A 253 -4.94 20.27 -3.89
CA PRO A 253 -4.45 21.59 -4.23
C PRO A 253 -4.21 21.83 -5.73
N ALA A 254 -3.75 20.83 -6.48
CA ALA A 254 -3.53 20.95 -7.93
C ALA A 254 -4.79 20.63 -8.77
N GLY A 255 -5.92 20.30 -8.15
CA GLY A 255 -7.16 19.97 -8.85
C GLY A 255 -7.01 18.81 -9.83
N ASN A 256 -7.74 18.88 -10.94
CA ASN A 256 -7.74 17.82 -11.96
C ASN A 256 -6.39 17.59 -12.62
N ASP A 257 -5.52 18.60 -12.64
CA ASP A 257 -4.18 18.50 -13.25
C ASP A 257 -3.18 17.79 -12.35
N GLY A 258 -3.47 17.65 -11.04
CA GLY A 258 -2.58 17.06 -10.07
C GLY A 258 -2.37 15.56 -10.24
N GLY A 259 -3.38 14.84 -10.68
CA GLY A 259 -3.34 13.39 -10.82
C GLY A 259 -3.02 12.66 -9.52
N PRO A 260 -3.88 12.73 -8.47
CA PRO A 260 -3.63 12.07 -7.20
C PRO A 260 -3.50 10.56 -7.40
N TYR A 261 -2.38 9.98 -6.96
CA TYR A 261 -2.07 8.59 -7.25
C TYR A 261 -1.93 7.73 -6.00
N ALA A 262 -0.83 7.86 -5.27
CA ALA A 262 -0.61 7.11 -4.03
C ALA A 262 -1.31 7.78 -2.86
N VAL A 263 -1.80 6.98 -1.93
CA VAL A 263 -2.34 7.42 -0.65
C VAL A 263 -1.86 6.48 0.44
N THR A 264 -1.53 7.04 1.60
CA THR A 264 -1.30 6.30 2.84
C THR A 264 -1.81 7.11 4.02
N VAL A 265 -2.02 6.45 5.17
CA VAL A 265 -2.48 7.10 6.39
C VAL A 265 -1.50 6.72 7.50
N ASP A 266 -1.01 7.71 8.25
CA ASP A 266 -0.12 7.46 9.37
C ASP A 266 -0.88 7.05 10.65
N SER A 267 -0.14 6.65 11.69
CA SER A 267 -0.73 6.21 12.96
C SER A 267 -1.49 7.30 13.71
N ALA A 268 -1.22 8.56 13.41
CA ALA A 268 -1.95 9.71 13.94
C ALA A 268 -3.22 9.99 13.12
N GLY A 269 -3.48 9.23 12.06
CA GLY A 269 -4.64 9.40 11.19
C GLY A 269 -4.48 10.49 10.13
N MET A 270 -3.29 11.08 9.99
CA MET A 270 -3.03 12.06 8.92
C MET A 270 -2.94 11.36 7.58
N VAL A 271 -3.56 11.93 6.58
CA VAL A 271 -3.63 11.36 5.22
C VAL A 271 -2.56 11.98 4.35
N TRP A 272 -1.82 11.12 3.65
CA TRP A 272 -0.74 11.50 2.74
C TRP A 272 -1.09 11.10 1.32
N VAL A 273 -1.07 12.04 0.40
CA VAL A 273 -1.39 11.85 -1.02
C VAL A 273 -0.31 12.49 -1.86
N ASN A 274 0.14 11.83 -2.94
CA ASN A 274 0.93 12.54 -3.93
C ASN A 274 0.06 13.00 -5.10
N GLU A 275 0.43 14.13 -5.67
CA GLU A 275 -0.06 14.62 -6.94
C GLU A 275 1.04 14.39 -7.98
N ILE A 276 0.91 13.31 -8.76
CA ILE A 276 2.00 12.74 -9.58
C ILE A 276 2.50 13.69 -10.66
N ASN A 277 1.61 14.57 -11.14
CA ASN A 277 1.92 15.49 -12.23
C ASN A 277 2.61 16.79 -11.75
N THR A 278 2.66 17.05 -10.44
CA THR A 278 3.21 18.28 -9.86
C THR A 278 4.46 18.06 -9.03
N ASP A 279 4.90 16.81 -8.87
CA ASP A 279 6.01 16.42 -7.99
C ASP A 279 5.82 16.93 -6.57
N THR A 280 4.61 16.76 -6.02
CA THR A 280 4.27 17.16 -4.65
C THR A 280 3.67 16.00 -3.86
N VAL A 281 3.84 16.07 -2.54
CA VAL A 281 3.10 15.27 -1.56
C VAL A 281 2.26 16.20 -0.70
N VAL A 282 1.00 15.87 -0.53
CA VAL A 282 0.05 16.59 0.31
C VAL A 282 -0.15 15.81 1.60
N ARG A 283 0.04 16.48 2.75
CA ARG A 283 -0.35 15.98 4.06
C ARG A 283 -1.63 16.66 4.50
N MET A 284 -2.66 15.89 4.81
CA MET A 284 -3.99 16.39 5.15
C MET A 284 -4.39 15.94 6.55
N ASP A 285 -4.92 16.88 7.34
CA ASP A 285 -5.66 16.59 8.57
C ASP A 285 -7.12 16.26 8.20
N PRO A 286 -7.60 15.03 8.39
CA PRO A 286 -8.95 14.66 8.01
C PRO A 286 -10.05 15.29 8.87
N GLN A 287 -9.73 15.82 10.05
CA GLN A 287 -10.70 16.48 10.95
C GLN A 287 -10.98 17.91 10.48
N SER A 288 -9.94 18.70 10.31
CA SER A 288 -10.05 20.09 9.86
C SER A 288 -10.13 20.25 8.34
N GLY A 289 -9.61 19.27 7.58
CA GLY A 289 -9.42 19.37 6.13
C GLY A 289 -8.21 20.23 5.73
N ALA A 290 -7.42 20.69 6.71
CA ALA A 290 -6.21 21.48 6.43
C ALA A 290 -5.18 20.66 5.67
N MET A 291 -4.61 21.24 4.62
CA MET A 291 -3.63 20.58 3.74
C MET A 291 -2.32 21.34 3.75
N ARG A 292 -1.21 20.61 3.81
CA ARG A 292 0.14 21.11 3.61
C ARG A 292 0.75 20.45 2.38
N VAL A 293 1.13 21.28 1.42
CA VAL A 293 1.84 20.83 0.20
C VAL A 293 3.35 20.80 0.47
N ILE A 294 3.98 19.70 0.10
CA ILE A 294 5.40 19.45 0.26
C ILE A 294 5.98 19.23 -1.13
N PRO A 295 6.75 20.20 -1.67
CA PRO A 295 7.42 20.02 -2.94
C PRO A 295 8.57 19.00 -2.80
N LEU A 296 8.70 18.12 -3.80
CA LEU A 296 9.81 17.19 -3.86
C LEU A 296 11.07 17.88 -4.45
N PRO A 297 12.27 17.51 -4.00
CA PRO A 297 13.51 18.14 -4.48
C PRO A 297 13.82 17.79 -5.94
N SER A 298 13.45 16.60 -6.36
CA SER A 298 13.61 16.13 -7.75
C SER A 298 12.40 16.45 -8.61
N LYS A 299 12.58 16.44 -9.93
CA LYS A 299 11.51 16.59 -10.91
C LYS A 299 11.23 15.28 -11.62
N ASN A 300 10.01 15.18 -12.18
CA ASN A 300 9.51 13.98 -12.85
C ASN A 300 9.66 12.73 -11.98
N VAL A 301 9.22 12.83 -10.73
CA VAL A 301 9.44 11.79 -9.72
C VAL A 301 8.54 10.57 -10.00
N GLY A 302 7.26 10.77 -10.28
CA GLY A 302 6.35 9.70 -10.65
C GLY A 302 6.03 8.73 -9.52
N ILE A 303 5.70 9.21 -8.31
CA ILE A 303 5.36 8.37 -7.15
C ILE A 303 4.10 7.57 -7.43
N ARG A 304 4.16 6.25 -7.21
CA ARG A 304 3.04 5.32 -7.42
C ARG A 304 2.59 4.59 -6.15
N LYS A 305 3.44 4.57 -5.14
CA LYS A 305 3.15 4.07 -3.80
C LYS A 305 3.97 4.83 -2.77
N MET A 306 3.37 5.07 -1.62
CA MET A 306 4.00 5.60 -0.42
C MET A 306 3.71 4.66 0.75
N ILE A 307 4.63 4.60 1.69
CA ILE A 307 4.49 3.82 2.93
C ILE A 307 4.96 4.66 4.12
N VAL A 308 4.51 4.31 5.31
CA VAL A 308 5.05 4.81 6.56
C VAL A 308 5.76 3.65 7.26
N ASP A 309 7.01 3.87 7.68
CA ASP A 309 7.78 2.85 8.39
C ASP A 309 7.45 2.81 9.90
N ALA A 310 8.06 1.90 10.64
CA ALA A 310 7.85 1.73 12.07
C ALA A 310 8.31 2.95 12.90
N GLN A 311 9.16 3.80 12.36
CA GLN A 311 9.64 5.05 12.95
C GLN A 311 8.76 6.25 12.59
N GLY A 312 7.73 6.05 11.78
CA GLY A 312 6.79 7.09 11.34
C GLY A 312 7.29 7.94 10.18
N LYS A 313 8.36 7.53 9.50
CA LYS A 313 8.87 8.23 8.31
C LYS A 313 8.07 7.82 7.08
N LEU A 314 7.74 8.80 6.24
CA LEU A 314 7.07 8.56 4.96
C LEU A 314 8.10 8.25 3.88
N TRP A 315 8.03 7.06 3.30
CA TRP A 315 8.90 6.65 2.19
C TRP A 315 8.12 6.61 0.88
N TYR A 316 8.79 6.96 -0.21
CA TYR A 316 8.26 6.87 -1.56
C TYR A 316 9.33 6.41 -2.55
N MET A 317 8.89 5.82 -3.65
CA MET A 317 9.76 5.51 -4.79
C MET A 317 9.37 6.36 -5.99
N GLY A 318 10.35 7.10 -6.51
CA GLY A 318 10.22 7.84 -7.75
C GLY A 318 10.43 6.92 -8.96
N SER A 319 9.32 6.49 -9.58
CA SER A 319 9.37 5.49 -10.66
C SER A 319 10.00 6.03 -11.95
N HIS A 320 9.91 7.34 -12.18
CA HIS A 320 10.43 7.95 -13.39
C HIS A 320 11.89 8.39 -13.23
N ASN A 321 12.30 8.83 -12.04
CA ASN A 321 13.66 9.33 -11.79
C ASN A 321 14.57 8.33 -11.08
N GLY A 322 14.04 7.17 -10.67
CA GLY A 322 14.83 6.10 -10.04
C GLY A 322 15.40 6.46 -8.68
N ARG A 323 14.67 7.25 -7.88
CA ARG A 323 15.11 7.65 -6.53
C ARG A 323 14.16 7.19 -5.45
N LEU A 324 14.71 6.54 -4.43
CA LEU A 324 14.01 6.30 -3.16
C LEU A 324 14.07 7.58 -2.33
N GLY A 325 12.93 8.06 -1.86
CA GLY A 325 12.83 9.24 -1.03
C GLY A 325 12.22 8.97 0.33
N VAL A 326 12.63 9.76 1.32
CA VAL A 326 12.03 9.81 2.66
C VAL A 326 11.63 11.24 2.99
N ILE A 327 10.49 11.39 3.65
CA ILE A 327 10.01 12.65 4.24
C ILE A 327 9.96 12.45 5.75
N GLU A 328 10.68 13.30 6.50
CA GLU A 328 10.85 13.24 7.96
C GLU A 328 10.81 14.62 8.64
#